data_b31295d0f4c0c88368962da13a2158c1
#
_entry.id   b31295d0f4c0c88368962da13a2158c1
#
_cell.length_a   1.000
_cell.length_b   1.000
_cell.length_c   1.000
_cell.angle_alpha   90.00
_cell.angle_beta   90.00
_cell.angle_gamma   90.00
#
_symmetry.space_group_name_H-M   'P 1'
#
loop_
_entity.id
_entity.type
_entity.pdbx_description
1 polymer ?
#
loop_
_entity_poly.entity_id
_entity_poly.type
_entity_poly.pdbx_seq_one_letter_code
_entity_poly.pdbx_strand_id
1 'polypeptide(L)'
;MNNKFLNNKFSKREKRIRKTYEIEDDLYNFLEEASLTYDASVSDILNFCIAELIRTNDLKIYTSPNMKNPSHNFNIAVSNVKGLAKLSETTPFTIKSLVNMSIRNIT
;
A
#
# COMPACT_ATOMS: atom_id res chain seq x y z
N MET A 1 14.79 -5.36 31.45
CA MET A 1 14.59 -4.84 30.89
C MET A 1 13.75 -4.71 30.75
N ASN A 2 13.73 -4.91 30.05
CA ASN A 2 12.83 -4.19 30.69
C ASN A 2 11.65 -3.92 29.84
N ASN A 3 10.56 -3.71 30.50
CA ASN A 3 9.30 -3.48 29.85
C ASN A 3 9.35 -2.30 28.91
N LYS A 4 10.17 -1.34 29.23
CA LYS A 4 10.33 -0.15 28.42
C LYS A 4 10.82 -0.52 27.02
N PHE A 5 11.76 -1.44 26.95
CA PHE A 5 12.26 -1.90 25.67
C PHE A 5 11.17 -2.60 24.88
N LEU A 6 10.42 -3.47 25.53
CA LEU A 6 9.33 -4.18 24.88
C LEU A 6 8.24 -3.22 24.44
N ASN A 7 7.90 -2.27 25.29
CA ASN A 7 6.89 -1.28 24.94
C ASN A 7 7.30 -0.46 23.73
N ASN A 8 8.56 -0.08 23.64
CA ASN A 8 9.04 0.65 22.48
C ASN A 8 8.93 -0.17 21.22
N LYS A 9 9.20 -1.45 21.32
CA LYS A 9 9.12 -2.33 20.18
C LYS A 9 7.68 -2.44 19.67
N PHE A 10 6.72 -2.54 20.57
CA PHE A 10 5.33 -2.65 20.19
C PHE A 10 4.71 -1.31 19.87
N SER A 11 5.10 -0.26 20.57
CA SER A 11 4.55 1.07 20.33
C SER A 11 5.00 1.64 19.01
N LYS A 12 6.08 1.12 18.43
CA LYS A 12 6.50 1.50 17.09
C LYS A 12 5.64 0.86 16.04
N ARG A 13 4.82 -0.09 16.43
CA ARG A 13 3.87 -0.68 15.53
C ARG A 13 2.91 0.39 15.13
N GLU A 14 2.97 0.73 13.86
CA GLU A 14 2.23 1.86 13.36
C GLU A 14 0.75 1.60 13.34
N LYS A 15 0.00 2.60 13.74
CA LYS A 15 -1.45 2.56 13.68
C LYS A 15 -1.88 2.46 12.22
N ARG A 16 -2.95 1.71 11.98
CA ARG A 16 -3.52 1.54 10.65
C ARG A 16 -4.92 2.11 10.59
N ILE A 17 -5.27 2.62 9.42
CA ILE A 17 -6.58 3.18 9.15
C ILE A 17 -7.22 2.35 8.05
N ARG A 18 -8.52 2.08 8.19
CA ARG A 18 -9.25 1.38 7.14
C ARG A 18 -9.46 2.27 5.94
N LYS A 19 -9.03 1.81 4.78
CA LYS A 19 -9.16 2.53 3.52
C LYS A 19 -9.73 1.62 2.45
N THR A 20 -10.47 2.21 1.52
CA THR A 20 -11.04 1.50 0.39
C THR A 20 -10.37 1.99 -0.88
N TYR A 21 -9.80 1.06 -1.64
CA TYR A 21 -9.14 1.39 -2.91
C TYR A 21 -9.67 0.53 -4.03
N GLU A 22 -9.79 1.11 -5.22
CA GLU A 22 -10.08 0.34 -6.43
C GLU A 22 -8.76 -0.23 -6.94
N ILE A 23 -8.72 -1.54 -7.10
CA ILE A 23 -7.49 -2.25 -7.50
C ILE A 23 -7.80 -3.04 -8.77
N GLU A 24 -6.90 -2.96 -9.76
CA GLU A 24 -7.00 -3.79 -10.97
C GLU A 24 -6.95 -5.27 -10.58
N ASP A 25 -7.75 -6.08 -11.27
CA ASP A 25 -7.92 -7.49 -10.89
C ASP A 25 -6.60 -8.28 -10.85
N ASP A 26 -5.75 -8.08 -11.83
CA ASP A 26 -4.47 -8.78 -11.88
C ASP A 26 -3.57 -8.37 -10.72
N LEU A 27 -3.64 -7.12 -10.30
CA LEU A 27 -2.85 -6.63 -9.17
C LEU A 27 -3.40 -7.15 -7.86
N TYR A 28 -4.72 -7.23 -7.74
CA TYR A 28 -5.30 -7.80 -6.52
C TYR A 28 -4.96 -9.28 -6.40
N ASN A 29 -4.99 -10.01 -7.52
CA ASN A 29 -4.57 -11.41 -7.52
C ASN A 29 -3.12 -11.56 -7.05
N PHE A 30 -2.26 -10.64 -7.46
CA PHE A 30 -0.87 -10.64 -6.98
C PHE A 30 -0.83 -10.47 -5.45
N LEU A 31 -1.62 -9.54 -4.91
CA LEU A 31 -1.66 -9.33 -3.46
C LEU A 31 -2.09 -10.59 -2.73
N GLU A 32 -3.09 -11.29 -3.26
CA GLU A 32 -3.57 -12.52 -2.66
C GLU A 32 -2.53 -13.63 -2.70
N GLU A 33 -1.88 -13.80 -3.85
CA GLU A 33 -0.84 -14.82 -3.99
C GLU A 33 0.34 -14.52 -3.07
N ALA A 34 0.75 -13.26 -2.99
CA ALA A 34 1.84 -12.87 -2.12
C ALA A 34 1.48 -13.09 -0.65
N SER A 35 0.23 -12.85 -0.28
CA SER A 35 -0.20 -13.05 1.10
C SER A 35 -0.08 -14.52 1.50
N LEU A 36 -0.37 -15.44 0.59
CA LEU A 36 -0.21 -16.85 0.85
C LEU A 36 1.26 -17.24 0.89
N THR A 37 2.05 -16.75 -0.04
CA THR A 37 3.46 -17.09 -0.15
C THR A 37 4.25 -16.64 1.08
N TYR A 38 3.96 -15.45 1.59
CA TYR A 38 4.72 -14.85 2.69
C TYR A 38 4.02 -14.96 4.04
N ASP A 39 2.89 -15.66 4.10
CA ASP A 39 2.12 -15.83 5.32
C ASP A 39 1.83 -14.46 5.98
N ALA A 40 1.35 -13.54 5.17
CA ALA A 40 1.03 -12.19 5.60
C ALA A 40 -0.36 -11.82 5.10
N SER A 41 -0.97 -10.80 5.68
CA SER A 41 -2.28 -10.36 5.20
C SER A 41 -2.13 -9.59 3.88
N VAL A 42 -3.21 -9.52 3.13
CA VAL A 42 -3.24 -8.72 1.91
C VAL A 42 -2.90 -7.25 2.24
N SER A 43 -3.38 -6.76 3.38
CA SER A 43 -3.05 -5.40 3.84
C SER A 43 -1.56 -5.24 4.10
N ASP A 44 -0.90 -6.25 4.68
CA ASP A 44 0.54 -6.21 4.93
C ASP A 44 1.30 -6.08 3.61
N ILE A 45 0.91 -6.87 2.62
CA ILE A 45 1.57 -6.82 1.30
C ILE A 45 1.37 -5.45 0.66
N LEU A 46 0.14 -4.92 0.71
CA LEU A 46 -0.12 -3.61 0.12
C LEU A 46 0.64 -2.51 0.85
N ASN A 47 0.72 -2.57 2.18
CA ASN A 47 1.50 -1.59 2.93
C ASN A 47 2.97 -1.62 2.51
N PHE A 48 3.52 -2.80 2.29
CA PHE A 48 4.89 -2.93 1.79
C PHE A 48 5.04 -2.25 0.43
N CYS A 49 4.12 -2.51 -0.49
CA CYS A 49 4.17 -1.92 -1.83
C CYS A 49 4.13 -0.39 -1.76
N ILE A 50 3.21 0.15 -0.97
CA ILE A 50 3.06 1.60 -0.84
C ILE A 50 4.31 2.22 -0.20
N ALA A 51 4.82 1.59 0.86
CA ALA A 51 6.03 2.08 1.52
C ALA A 51 7.22 2.12 0.57
N GLU A 52 7.35 1.11 -0.29
CA GLU A 52 8.42 1.07 -1.29
C GLU A 52 8.26 2.17 -2.32
N LEU A 53 7.03 2.44 -2.76
CA LEU A 53 6.79 3.53 -3.70
C LEU A 53 7.21 4.87 -3.09
N ILE A 54 6.81 5.10 -1.83
CA ILE A 54 7.16 6.34 -1.13
C ILE A 54 8.67 6.45 -0.93
N ARG A 55 9.30 5.36 -0.55
CA ARG A 55 10.74 5.33 -0.29
C ARG A 55 11.56 5.57 -1.55
N THR A 56 11.19 4.93 -2.64
CA THR A 56 11.96 5.00 -3.90
C THR A 56 11.54 6.16 -4.78
N ASN A 57 10.32 6.65 -4.58
CA ASN A 57 9.72 7.66 -5.45
C ASN A 57 9.76 7.25 -6.92
N ASP A 58 9.60 5.95 -7.17
CA ASP A 58 9.67 5.36 -8.51
C ASP A 58 8.31 5.50 -9.19
N LEU A 59 8.03 6.70 -9.68
CA LEU A 59 6.75 7.03 -10.30
C LEU A 59 6.82 6.73 -11.79
N LYS A 60 5.95 5.83 -12.24
CA LYS A 60 5.87 5.42 -13.64
C LYS A 60 4.46 5.58 -14.15
N ILE A 61 4.34 5.94 -15.40
CA ILE A 61 3.03 6.04 -16.04
C ILE A 61 2.69 4.66 -16.59
N TYR A 62 1.63 4.08 -16.07
CA TYR A 62 1.11 2.81 -16.56
C TYR A 62 -0.19 3.06 -17.30
N THR A 63 -0.33 2.41 -18.46
CA THR A 63 -1.59 2.44 -19.18
C THR A 63 -2.56 1.51 -18.49
N SER A 64 -3.65 2.05 -17.99
CA SER A 64 -4.71 1.26 -17.39
C SER A 64 -5.81 1.00 -18.41
N PRO A 65 -6.35 -0.21 -18.43
CA PRO A 65 -7.59 -0.42 -19.19
C PRO A 65 -8.65 0.51 -18.62
N ASN A 66 -9.45 1.07 -19.51
CA ASN A 66 -10.49 2.00 -19.10
C ASN A 66 -11.68 1.24 -18.53
N MET A 67 -11.46 0.46 -17.48
CA MET A 67 -12.48 -0.37 -16.87
C MET A 67 -12.65 0.02 -15.41
N LYS A 68 -13.88 -0.17 -14.95
CA LYS A 68 -14.19 0.05 -13.55
C LYS A 68 -13.63 -1.13 -12.76
N ASN A 69 -12.76 -0.86 -11.83
CA ASN A 69 -12.15 -1.88 -11.01
C ASN A 69 -12.89 -2.06 -9.71
N PRO A 70 -12.92 -3.30 -9.17
CA PRO A 70 -13.55 -3.52 -7.87
C PRO A 70 -12.83 -2.80 -6.76
N SER A 71 -13.60 -2.40 -5.74
CA SER A 71 -13.07 -1.77 -4.54
C SER A 71 -12.84 -2.82 -3.47
N HIS A 72 -11.73 -2.67 -2.75
CA HIS A 72 -11.38 -3.56 -1.65
C HIS A 72 -10.98 -2.74 -0.45
N ASN A 73 -11.24 -3.29 0.73
CA ASN A 73 -10.90 -2.64 1.99
C ASN A 73 -9.56 -3.14 2.51
N PHE A 74 -8.75 -2.22 3.00
CA PHE A 74 -7.44 -2.54 3.55
C PHE A 74 -7.22 -1.76 4.83
N ASN A 75 -6.34 -2.27 5.67
CA ASN A 75 -5.87 -1.54 6.85
C ASN A 75 -4.49 -0.98 6.51
N ILE A 76 -4.42 0.32 6.33
CA ILE A 76 -3.23 0.98 5.79
C ILE A 76 -2.52 1.79 6.88
N ALA A 77 -1.21 1.63 6.97
CA ALA A 77 -0.40 2.36 7.93
C ALA A 77 -0.55 3.87 7.74
N VAL A 78 -0.61 4.61 8.84
CA VAL A 78 -0.82 6.05 8.80
C VAL A 78 0.23 6.75 7.96
N SER A 79 1.50 6.34 8.07
CA SER A 79 2.57 6.95 7.27
C SER A 79 2.34 6.74 5.78
N ASN A 80 1.81 5.59 5.40
CA ASN A 80 1.50 5.31 3.99
C ASN A 80 0.33 6.17 3.51
N VAL A 81 -0.69 6.34 4.33
CA VAL A 81 -1.81 7.21 3.99
C VAL A 81 -1.32 8.63 3.75
N LYS A 82 -0.48 9.13 4.66
CA LYS A 82 0.08 10.48 4.55
C LYS A 82 1.01 10.61 3.35
N GLY A 83 1.82 9.59 3.11
CA GLY A 83 2.73 9.60 1.96
C GLY A 83 2.00 9.61 0.63
N LEU A 84 0.92 8.83 0.51
CA LEU A 84 0.10 8.84 -0.70
C LEU A 84 -0.57 10.20 -0.90
N ALA A 85 -1.09 10.79 0.17
CA ALA A 85 -1.71 12.11 0.08
C ALA A 85 -0.70 13.15 -0.40
N LYS A 86 0.51 13.12 0.14
CA LYS A 86 1.56 14.04 -0.27
C LYS A 86 1.93 13.85 -1.74
N LEU A 87 2.07 12.61 -2.19
CA LEU A 87 2.39 12.34 -3.58
C LEU A 87 1.27 12.80 -4.50
N SER A 88 0.01 12.62 -4.11
CA SER A 88 -1.10 13.06 -4.94
C SER A 88 -1.18 14.59 -5.05
N GLU A 89 -0.67 15.29 -4.04
CA GLU A 89 -0.63 16.77 -4.06
C GLU A 89 0.52 17.31 -4.90
N THR A 90 1.65 16.59 -4.93
CA THR A 90 2.87 17.07 -5.58
C THR A 90 3.08 16.47 -6.97
N THR A 91 2.23 15.56 -7.40
CA THR A 91 2.31 14.92 -8.73
C THR A 91 0.93 14.97 -9.38
N PRO A 92 0.84 14.70 -10.69
CA PRO A 92 -0.47 14.63 -11.34
C PRO A 92 -1.23 13.34 -11.07
N PHE A 93 -0.69 12.43 -10.27
CA PHE A 93 -1.31 11.13 -10.03
C PHE A 93 -2.36 11.21 -8.93
N THR A 94 -3.46 10.48 -9.13
CA THR A 94 -4.49 10.30 -8.09
C THR A 94 -4.02 9.24 -7.11
N ILE A 95 -4.64 9.20 -5.92
CA ILE A 95 -4.32 8.17 -4.94
C ILE A 95 -4.59 6.78 -5.52
N LYS A 96 -5.69 6.62 -6.26
CA LYS A 96 -5.99 5.36 -6.92
C LYS A 96 -4.85 4.93 -7.85
N SER A 97 -4.37 5.85 -8.67
CA SER A 97 -3.25 5.57 -9.58
C SER A 97 -1.99 5.20 -8.81
N LEU A 98 -1.70 5.93 -7.74
CA LEU A 98 -0.51 5.68 -6.93
C LEU A 98 -0.56 4.31 -6.26
N VAL A 99 -1.71 3.91 -5.73
CA VAL A 99 -1.87 2.61 -5.10
C VAL A 99 -1.63 1.49 -6.11
N ASN A 100 -2.27 1.56 -7.28
CA ASN A 100 -2.08 0.55 -8.31
C ASN A 100 -0.64 0.54 -8.82
N MET A 101 -0.04 1.72 -8.99
CA MET A 101 1.35 1.86 -9.39
C MET A 101 2.28 1.17 -8.39
N SER A 102 2.03 1.32 -7.10
CA SER A 102 2.88 0.73 -6.07
C SER A 102 2.90 -0.79 -6.17
N ILE A 103 1.77 -1.39 -6.47
CA ILE A 103 1.70 -2.85 -6.65
C ILE A 103 2.42 -3.25 -7.94
N ARG A 104 2.16 -2.52 -9.01
CA ARG A 104 2.75 -2.85 -10.31
C ARG A 104 4.27 -2.75 -10.30
N ASN A 105 4.82 -1.82 -9.54
CA ASN A 105 6.27 -1.69 -9.41
C ASN A 105 6.92 -2.91 -8.76
N ILE A 106 6.17 -3.64 -7.93
CA ILE A 106 6.69 -4.83 -7.24
C ILE A 106 6.49 -6.11 -8.07
N THR A 107 5.50 -6.11 -8.94
CA THR A 107 5.19 -7.31 -9.75
C THR A 107 6.19 -7.59 -10.84
#